data_b108030cf63e6ccbf386861dab467c85
#
_entry.id   b108030cf63e6ccbf386861dab467c85
#
_cell.length_a   1.000
_cell.length_b   1.000
_cell.length_c   1.000
_cell.angle_alpha   90.00
_cell.angle_beta   90.00
_cell.angle_gamma   90.00
#
_symmetry.space_group_name_H-M   'P 1'
#
loop_
_entity.id
_entity.type
_entity.pdbx_description
1 polymer ?
#
loop_
_entity_poly.entity_id
_entity_poly.type
_entity_poly.pdbx_seq_one_letter_code
_entity_poly.pdbx_strand_id
1 'polypeptide(L)'
;MTLKRHQHILLAVAIVICSFCNICVSSFALAQNVDSILVSFEKQKKDKAEKTAETFFGILMEQGFSEDSIRILKGSSPDSIKALTWYWAAEWFYDSQDYDKAIVYSEKALKKSQSTGAKEIECDCCNTLSIALFRKSDYRSSLKYAKRTLELGRELNDEGRIANALNTLAGICLTAKQPAEGEKYILEAISLCEKNKDSLKLAVRCGMAAEIYHSMGDYIKSLEYSKRAYNINSAMGLKEKAAVRLSQMAAAQIALKQYDEARQSLIKALPILESAGNLQSWAISCNQLGDIYLQEGDNTSAASYYKSALEVFIEKGDAYNMSHSYQGLSEALIKTDPAPAAEYLKHYIQIKDSLYDSEMNQGLNEYNARYKNDVISSERDRHIKAKKQIASAGIAVTILLLLAIFLLLNKNKSSKIALDEISLKIEQQKKSRSGSTYKTSNENLVEKFKIQVHDLIKTGHKVDLQAVADSLYTSRANLNRQIKAQTGESSSSLVSKTRVDIAKEILRANKDVPVAELAARCGIEDVSYFINLFKKYTGSTPKQWKEQDKKA
;
A
#
# COMPACT_ATOMS: atom_id res chain seq x y z
N MET A 1 -5.68 -30.27 -19.35
CA MET A 1 -6.23 -28.89 -19.24
C MET A 1 -6.60 -28.27 -20.59
N THR A 2 -5.97 -28.62 -21.65
CA THR A 2 -6.21 -28.15 -23.03
C THR A 2 -7.53 -28.62 -23.65
N LEU A 3 -8.01 -29.84 -23.33
CA LEU A 3 -9.23 -30.40 -23.93
C LEU A 3 -10.53 -29.64 -23.50
N LYS A 4 -10.63 -29.20 -22.26
CA LYS A 4 -11.80 -28.44 -21.79
C LYS A 4 -11.87 -27.01 -22.40
N ARG A 5 -10.73 -26.40 -22.66
CA ARG A 5 -10.67 -25.08 -23.30
C ARG A 5 -11.15 -25.12 -24.76
N HIS A 6 -10.88 -26.21 -25.47
CA HIS A 6 -11.38 -26.44 -26.82
C HIS A 6 -12.89 -26.75 -26.87
N GLN A 7 -13.44 -27.42 -25.86
CA GLN A 7 -14.89 -27.66 -25.77
C GLN A 7 -15.68 -26.37 -25.55
N HIS A 8 -15.19 -25.41 -24.74
CA HIS A 8 -15.85 -24.14 -24.53
C HIS A 8 -15.76 -23.22 -25.76
N ILE A 9 -14.63 -23.24 -26.49
CA ILE A 9 -14.48 -22.53 -27.76
C ILE A 9 -15.37 -23.16 -28.84
N LEU A 10 -15.44 -24.49 -28.90
CA LEU A 10 -16.31 -25.19 -29.85
C LEU A 10 -17.80 -24.97 -29.54
N LEU A 11 -18.18 -24.80 -28.27
CA LEU A 11 -19.56 -24.52 -27.88
C LEU A 11 -19.93 -23.06 -28.23
N ALA A 12 -19.02 -22.11 -28.01
CA ALA A 12 -19.17 -20.73 -28.44
C ALA A 12 -19.24 -20.64 -29.97
N VAL A 13 -18.38 -21.36 -30.68
CA VAL A 13 -18.39 -21.46 -32.14
C VAL A 13 -19.66 -22.16 -32.68
N ALA A 14 -20.18 -23.19 -31.98
CA ALA A 14 -21.44 -23.86 -32.36
C ALA A 14 -22.65 -22.89 -32.22
N ILE A 15 -22.69 -22.07 -31.19
CA ILE A 15 -23.71 -21.00 -31.03
C ILE A 15 -23.60 -19.99 -32.18
N VAL A 16 -22.39 -19.65 -32.58
CA VAL A 16 -22.10 -18.75 -33.72
C VAL A 16 -22.54 -19.36 -35.05
N ILE A 17 -22.24 -20.64 -35.28
CA ILE A 17 -22.61 -21.33 -36.54
C ILE A 17 -24.15 -21.48 -36.64
N CYS A 18 -24.86 -21.71 -35.54
CA CYS A 18 -26.33 -21.71 -35.53
C CYS A 18 -26.95 -20.34 -35.83
N SER A 19 -26.25 -19.25 -35.55
CA SER A 19 -26.69 -17.89 -35.89
C SER A 19 -26.54 -17.55 -37.37
N PHE A 20 -25.58 -18.19 -38.08
CA PHE A 20 -25.36 -18.01 -39.51
C PHE A 20 -26.27 -18.87 -40.38
N CYS A 21 -26.80 -19.98 -39.89
CA CYS A 21 -27.86 -20.73 -40.58
C CYS A 21 -29.21 -20.07 -40.24
N ASN A 22 -29.84 -19.44 -41.22
CA ASN A 22 -31.23 -18.88 -41.19
C ASN A 22 -32.30 -19.97 -40.95
N ILE A 23 -32.09 -20.85 -39.95
CA ILE A 23 -33.04 -21.82 -39.50
C ILE A 23 -33.63 -21.27 -38.20
N CYS A 24 -34.95 -21.10 -38.16
CA CYS A 24 -35.75 -20.73 -36.99
C CYS A 24 -35.42 -21.67 -35.79
N VAL A 25 -34.32 -21.40 -35.10
CA VAL A 25 -34.15 -21.93 -33.75
C VAL A 25 -35.01 -21.04 -32.86
N SER A 26 -36.11 -21.63 -32.37
CA SER A 26 -37.02 -20.93 -31.47
C SER A 26 -36.21 -20.25 -30.34
N SER A 27 -36.57 -19.03 -29.98
CA SER A 27 -36.02 -18.23 -28.88
C SER A 27 -35.88 -19.06 -27.59
N PHE A 28 -36.64 -20.11 -27.46
CA PHE A 28 -36.68 -21.05 -26.36
C PHE A 28 -35.45 -21.97 -26.29
N ALA A 29 -34.96 -22.49 -27.44
CA ALA A 29 -33.76 -23.34 -27.48
C ALA A 29 -32.48 -22.56 -27.22
N LEU A 30 -32.44 -21.27 -27.64
CA LEU A 30 -31.37 -20.35 -27.33
C LEU A 30 -31.31 -20.01 -25.84
N ALA A 31 -32.46 -19.79 -25.22
CA ALA A 31 -32.58 -19.54 -23.78
C ALA A 31 -32.12 -20.75 -22.94
N GLN A 32 -32.48 -21.97 -23.30
CA GLN A 32 -32.03 -23.20 -22.63
C GLN A 32 -30.53 -23.43 -22.76
N ASN A 33 -29.92 -23.10 -23.90
CA ASN A 33 -28.46 -23.21 -24.08
C ASN A 33 -27.70 -22.18 -23.25
N VAL A 34 -28.20 -20.95 -23.19
CA VAL A 34 -27.62 -19.88 -22.36
C VAL A 34 -27.75 -20.23 -20.87
N ASP A 35 -28.88 -20.77 -20.43
CA ASP A 35 -29.08 -21.22 -19.06
C ASP A 35 -28.14 -22.37 -18.66
N SER A 36 -27.90 -23.33 -19.57
CA SER A 36 -26.96 -24.43 -19.31
C SER A 36 -25.50 -23.96 -19.17
N ILE A 37 -25.13 -22.94 -19.93
CA ILE A 37 -23.82 -22.30 -19.85
C ILE A 37 -23.71 -21.53 -18.52
N LEU A 38 -24.72 -20.76 -18.15
CA LEU A 38 -24.76 -19.99 -16.90
C LEU A 38 -24.75 -20.89 -15.65
N VAL A 39 -25.46 -22.02 -15.66
CA VAL A 39 -25.41 -23.04 -14.60
C VAL A 39 -24.02 -23.68 -14.48
N SER A 40 -23.30 -23.80 -15.60
CA SER A 40 -21.92 -24.31 -15.57
C SER A 40 -20.93 -23.35 -14.91
N PHE A 41 -21.23 -22.02 -14.91
CA PHE A 41 -20.40 -20.99 -14.25
C PHE A 41 -20.54 -21.02 -12.74
N GLU A 42 -21.71 -21.35 -12.20
CA GLU A 42 -21.90 -21.44 -10.74
C GLU A 42 -21.00 -22.45 -10.05
N LYS A 43 -20.58 -23.50 -10.78
CA LYS A 43 -19.68 -24.55 -10.28
C LYS A 43 -18.21 -24.18 -10.38
N GLN A 44 -17.87 -23.01 -10.94
CA GLN A 44 -16.49 -22.56 -11.09
C GLN A 44 -16.08 -21.66 -9.93
N LYS A 45 -14.79 -21.68 -9.56
CA LYS A 45 -14.25 -20.70 -8.59
C LYS A 45 -14.43 -19.29 -9.13
N LYS A 46 -14.71 -18.31 -8.23
CA LYS A 46 -15.04 -16.91 -8.49
C LYS A 46 -14.21 -16.29 -9.63
N ASP A 47 -12.88 -16.39 -9.59
CA ASP A 47 -11.98 -15.81 -10.59
C ASP A 47 -12.14 -16.36 -12.00
N LYS A 48 -12.64 -17.60 -12.12
CA LYS A 48 -12.93 -18.24 -13.40
C LYS A 48 -14.29 -17.84 -13.96
N ALA A 49 -15.28 -17.63 -13.08
CA ALA A 49 -16.62 -17.20 -13.46
C ALA A 49 -16.60 -15.76 -14.00
N GLU A 50 -15.86 -14.86 -13.36
CA GLU A 50 -15.66 -13.47 -13.82
C GLU A 50 -15.06 -13.44 -15.23
N LYS A 51 -13.89 -14.07 -15.42
CA LYS A 51 -13.20 -14.06 -16.73
C LYS A 51 -14.01 -14.73 -17.83
N THR A 52 -14.87 -15.67 -17.50
CA THR A 52 -15.69 -16.38 -18.48
C THR A 52 -16.95 -15.59 -18.82
N ALA A 53 -17.56 -14.87 -17.86
CA ALA A 53 -18.66 -13.94 -18.11
C ALA A 53 -18.22 -12.76 -18.99
N GLU A 54 -17.05 -12.18 -18.72
CA GLU A 54 -16.40 -11.15 -19.53
C GLU A 54 -16.21 -11.60 -20.99
N THR A 55 -15.60 -12.77 -21.17
CA THR A 55 -15.38 -13.36 -22.50
C THR A 55 -16.68 -13.65 -23.22
N PHE A 56 -17.67 -14.19 -22.51
CA PHE A 56 -18.98 -14.52 -23.07
C PHE A 56 -19.74 -13.27 -23.49
N PHE A 57 -19.70 -12.24 -22.65
CA PHE A 57 -20.36 -10.98 -22.95
C PHE A 57 -19.70 -10.26 -24.14
N GLY A 58 -18.37 -10.21 -24.18
CA GLY A 58 -17.62 -9.66 -25.31
C GLY A 58 -17.98 -10.36 -26.64
N ILE A 59 -18.05 -11.70 -26.64
CA ILE A 59 -18.48 -12.48 -27.81
C ILE A 59 -19.91 -12.16 -28.24
N LEU A 60 -20.85 -12.02 -27.28
CA LEU A 60 -22.24 -11.67 -27.60
C LEU A 60 -22.36 -10.29 -28.24
N MET A 61 -21.61 -9.30 -27.74
CA MET A 61 -21.67 -7.93 -28.24
C MET A 61 -20.93 -7.77 -29.58
N GLU A 62 -19.78 -8.41 -29.78
CA GLU A 62 -19.07 -8.45 -31.08
C GLU A 62 -19.92 -9.04 -32.21
N GLN A 63 -20.86 -9.90 -31.84
CA GLN A 63 -21.78 -10.55 -32.81
C GLN A 63 -23.10 -9.82 -33.01
N GLY A 64 -23.24 -8.60 -32.47
CA GLY A 64 -24.43 -7.78 -32.69
C GLY A 64 -25.67 -8.27 -31.94
N PHE A 65 -25.50 -9.03 -30.86
CA PHE A 65 -26.63 -9.41 -29.99
C PHE A 65 -27.24 -8.15 -29.39
N SER A 66 -28.55 -7.98 -29.64
CA SER A 66 -29.31 -6.81 -29.20
C SER A 66 -29.54 -6.82 -27.70
N GLU A 67 -29.96 -5.65 -27.16
CA GLU A 67 -30.45 -5.50 -25.79
C GLU A 67 -31.49 -6.54 -25.39
N ASP A 68 -32.28 -7.05 -26.34
CA ASP A 68 -33.29 -8.09 -26.12
C ASP A 68 -32.66 -9.45 -25.81
N SER A 69 -31.48 -9.75 -26.37
CA SER A 69 -30.74 -10.97 -26.05
C SER A 69 -30.23 -10.97 -24.60
N ILE A 70 -29.90 -9.81 -24.08
CA ILE A 70 -29.53 -9.63 -22.66
C ILE A 70 -30.78 -9.73 -21.75
N ARG A 71 -31.98 -9.36 -22.26
CA ARG A 71 -33.26 -9.57 -21.55
C ARG A 71 -33.59 -11.04 -21.37
N ILE A 72 -33.18 -11.91 -22.28
CA ILE A 72 -33.41 -13.37 -22.20
C ILE A 72 -32.67 -13.97 -20.98
N LEU A 73 -31.51 -13.42 -20.59
CA LEU A 73 -30.79 -13.78 -19.37
C LEU A 73 -31.60 -13.49 -18.07
N LYS A 74 -32.75 -12.80 -18.18
CA LYS A 74 -33.63 -12.46 -17.06
C LYS A 74 -34.36 -13.64 -16.42
N GLY A 75 -34.56 -14.75 -17.15
CA GLY A 75 -35.54 -15.77 -16.75
C GLY A 75 -35.07 -16.74 -15.66
N SER A 76 -33.88 -17.26 -15.74
CA SER A 76 -33.48 -18.50 -15.08
C SER A 76 -32.09 -18.54 -14.46
N SER A 77 -31.27 -17.49 -14.60
CA SER A 77 -29.92 -17.50 -13.99
C SER A 77 -29.91 -17.01 -12.55
N PRO A 78 -29.01 -17.53 -11.69
CA PRO A 78 -28.82 -17.05 -10.34
C PRO A 78 -28.59 -15.55 -10.30
N ASP A 79 -29.08 -14.92 -9.25
CA ASP A 79 -29.13 -13.47 -9.12
C ASP A 79 -27.75 -12.79 -9.10
N SER A 80 -26.74 -13.48 -8.61
CA SER A 80 -25.36 -13.01 -8.63
C SER A 80 -24.77 -12.96 -10.04
N ILE A 81 -25.09 -13.96 -10.87
CA ILE A 81 -24.65 -14.00 -12.27
C ILE A 81 -25.36 -12.92 -13.09
N LYS A 82 -26.65 -12.67 -12.80
CA LYS A 82 -27.36 -11.54 -13.44
C LYS A 82 -26.72 -10.19 -13.11
N ALA A 83 -26.36 -9.98 -11.84
CA ALA A 83 -25.68 -8.75 -11.42
C ALA A 83 -24.36 -8.58 -12.17
N LEU A 84 -23.54 -9.63 -12.24
CA LEU A 84 -22.26 -9.63 -12.93
C LEU A 84 -22.42 -9.39 -14.44
N THR A 85 -23.38 -10.04 -15.09
CA THR A 85 -23.64 -9.85 -16.53
C THR A 85 -24.07 -8.42 -16.85
N TRP A 86 -24.92 -7.82 -16.03
CA TRP A 86 -25.31 -6.42 -16.23
C TRP A 86 -24.16 -5.45 -15.94
N TYR A 87 -23.30 -5.76 -14.99
CA TYR A 87 -22.08 -5.00 -14.74
C TYR A 87 -21.13 -5.00 -15.96
N TRP A 88 -20.87 -6.17 -16.55
CA TRP A 88 -20.04 -6.26 -17.76
C TRP A 88 -20.69 -5.56 -18.96
N ALA A 89 -22.02 -5.59 -19.07
CA ALA A 89 -22.73 -4.80 -20.06
C ALA A 89 -22.48 -3.30 -19.86
N ALA A 90 -22.52 -2.85 -18.62
CA ALA A 90 -22.28 -1.45 -18.28
C ALA A 90 -20.85 -1.02 -18.63
N GLU A 91 -19.85 -1.83 -18.32
CA GLU A 91 -18.45 -1.58 -18.67
C GLU A 91 -18.26 -1.50 -20.21
N TRP A 92 -18.86 -2.43 -20.95
CA TRP A 92 -18.78 -2.42 -22.40
C TRP A 92 -19.39 -1.16 -23.01
N PHE A 93 -20.61 -0.75 -22.54
CA PHE A 93 -21.23 0.50 -22.99
C PHE A 93 -20.41 1.72 -22.60
N TYR A 94 -19.78 1.71 -21.43
CA TYR A 94 -18.86 2.78 -21.03
C TYR A 94 -17.65 2.88 -21.96
N ASP A 95 -17.01 1.76 -22.28
CA ASP A 95 -15.87 1.72 -23.21
C ASP A 95 -16.27 2.14 -24.63
N SER A 96 -17.50 1.83 -25.04
CA SER A 96 -18.10 2.27 -26.31
C SER A 96 -18.60 3.73 -26.26
N GLN A 97 -18.39 4.46 -25.16
CA GLN A 97 -18.82 5.84 -24.93
C GLN A 97 -20.36 6.04 -24.92
N ASP A 98 -21.16 4.98 -24.84
CA ASP A 98 -22.62 5.04 -24.62
C ASP A 98 -22.91 5.14 -23.12
N TYR A 99 -22.67 6.33 -22.55
CA TYR A 99 -22.77 6.55 -21.11
C TYR A 99 -24.20 6.39 -20.60
N ASP A 100 -25.21 6.64 -21.41
CA ASP A 100 -26.61 6.48 -21.02
C ASP A 100 -26.94 5.00 -20.77
N LYS A 101 -26.53 4.11 -21.66
CA LYS A 101 -26.69 2.67 -21.43
C LYS A 101 -25.78 2.16 -20.32
N ALA A 102 -24.54 2.65 -20.22
CA ALA A 102 -23.68 2.31 -19.11
C ALA A 102 -24.34 2.60 -17.75
N ILE A 103 -24.98 3.75 -17.59
CA ILE A 103 -25.73 4.12 -16.38
C ILE A 103 -26.89 3.15 -16.14
N VAL A 104 -27.74 2.91 -17.15
CA VAL A 104 -28.91 2.03 -17.03
C VAL A 104 -28.51 0.61 -16.60
N TYR A 105 -27.49 0.03 -17.23
CA TYR A 105 -27.03 -1.33 -16.88
C TYR A 105 -26.31 -1.38 -15.54
N SER A 106 -25.55 -0.36 -15.17
CA SER A 106 -24.94 -0.26 -13.85
C SER A 106 -25.99 -0.18 -12.74
N GLU A 107 -27.09 0.58 -12.94
CA GLU A 107 -28.18 0.66 -11.96
C GLU A 107 -28.92 -0.68 -11.79
N LYS A 108 -29.16 -1.40 -12.90
CA LYS A 108 -29.74 -2.76 -12.86
C LYS A 108 -28.82 -3.71 -12.07
N ALA A 109 -27.51 -3.69 -12.36
CA ALA A 109 -26.52 -4.50 -11.68
C ALA A 109 -26.42 -4.14 -10.20
N LEU A 110 -26.40 -2.85 -9.88
CA LEU A 110 -26.35 -2.33 -8.52
C LEU A 110 -27.53 -2.80 -7.68
N LYS A 111 -28.76 -2.62 -8.19
CA LYS A 111 -29.97 -3.08 -7.50
C LYS A 111 -29.92 -4.58 -7.22
N LYS A 112 -29.37 -5.37 -8.14
CA LYS A 112 -29.29 -6.82 -8.01
C LYS A 112 -28.18 -7.24 -7.04
N SER A 113 -27.00 -6.64 -7.13
CA SER A 113 -25.89 -6.92 -6.21
C SER A 113 -26.25 -6.58 -4.76
N GLN A 114 -26.98 -5.51 -4.53
CA GLN A 114 -27.50 -5.15 -3.21
C GLN A 114 -28.48 -6.19 -2.66
N SER A 115 -29.37 -6.74 -3.50
CA SER A 115 -30.32 -7.77 -3.08
C SER A 115 -29.66 -9.12 -2.76
N THR A 116 -28.48 -9.40 -3.31
CA THR A 116 -27.71 -10.63 -3.10
C THR A 116 -26.58 -10.47 -2.07
N GLY A 117 -26.29 -9.25 -1.60
CA GLY A 117 -25.18 -8.95 -0.70
C GLY A 117 -23.81 -9.05 -1.37
N ALA A 118 -23.72 -9.02 -2.71
CA ALA A 118 -22.49 -9.10 -3.47
C ALA A 118 -21.76 -7.74 -3.45
N LYS A 119 -21.04 -7.44 -2.36
CA LYS A 119 -20.41 -6.14 -2.11
C LYS A 119 -19.37 -5.75 -3.16
N GLU A 120 -18.61 -6.72 -3.71
CA GLU A 120 -17.64 -6.47 -4.76
C GLU A 120 -18.30 -5.93 -6.02
N ILE A 121 -19.39 -6.59 -6.48
CA ILE A 121 -20.15 -6.15 -7.65
C ILE A 121 -20.86 -4.82 -7.36
N GLU A 122 -21.39 -4.61 -6.15
CA GLU A 122 -21.94 -3.33 -5.72
C GLU A 122 -20.92 -2.20 -5.86
N CYS A 123 -19.68 -2.45 -5.40
CA CYS A 123 -18.59 -1.48 -5.48
C CYS A 123 -18.23 -1.14 -6.93
N ASP A 124 -18.10 -2.17 -7.77
CA ASP A 124 -17.73 -2.00 -9.17
C ASP A 124 -18.84 -1.25 -9.94
N CYS A 125 -20.12 -1.58 -9.70
CA CYS A 125 -21.26 -0.84 -10.27
C CYS A 125 -21.28 0.63 -9.83
N CYS A 126 -21.03 0.91 -8.55
CA CYS A 126 -20.93 2.28 -8.06
C CYS A 126 -19.77 3.04 -8.74
N ASN A 127 -18.63 2.38 -8.98
CA ASN A 127 -17.52 2.96 -9.70
C ASN A 127 -17.92 3.33 -11.15
N THR A 128 -18.51 2.40 -11.91
CA THR A 128 -18.91 2.63 -13.30
C THR A 128 -19.99 3.73 -13.38
N LEU A 129 -20.96 3.73 -12.46
CA LEU A 129 -21.95 4.81 -12.33
C LEU A 129 -21.26 6.15 -12.08
N SER A 130 -20.30 6.20 -11.17
CA SER A 130 -19.64 7.45 -10.82
C SER A 130 -18.89 8.05 -12.01
N ILE A 131 -18.15 7.23 -12.77
CA ILE A 131 -17.41 7.71 -13.93
C ILE A 131 -18.30 8.03 -15.14
N ALA A 132 -19.37 7.24 -15.39
CA ALA A 132 -20.31 7.51 -16.46
C ALA A 132 -21.11 8.81 -16.22
N LEU A 133 -21.60 9.01 -15.01
CA LEU A 133 -22.29 10.26 -14.60
C LEU A 133 -21.34 11.46 -14.65
N PHE A 134 -20.06 11.28 -14.28
CA PHE A 134 -19.06 12.33 -14.45
C PHE A 134 -18.90 12.75 -15.91
N ARG A 135 -18.85 11.77 -16.84
CA ARG A 135 -18.81 12.04 -18.29
C ARG A 135 -20.05 12.76 -18.81
N LYS A 136 -21.20 12.50 -18.19
CA LYS A 136 -22.48 13.18 -18.50
C LYS A 136 -22.64 14.53 -17.79
N SER A 137 -21.61 14.99 -17.06
CA SER A 137 -21.61 16.22 -16.26
C SER A 137 -22.62 16.22 -15.10
N ASP A 138 -23.19 15.08 -14.73
CA ASP A 138 -23.95 14.92 -13.48
C ASP A 138 -22.98 14.69 -12.30
N TYR A 139 -22.32 15.75 -11.91
CA TYR A 139 -21.29 15.71 -10.87
C TYR A 139 -21.85 15.37 -9.48
N ARG A 140 -23.11 15.74 -9.21
CA ARG A 140 -23.78 15.45 -7.93
C ARG A 140 -24.01 13.95 -7.75
N SER A 141 -24.59 13.29 -8.74
CA SER A 141 -24.79 11.84 -8.72
C SER A 141 -23.45 11.09 -8.78
N SER A 142 -22.50 11.56 -9.59
CA SER A 142 -21.14 11.05 -9.64
C SER A 142 -20.47 11.06 -8.27
N LEU A 143 -20.54 12.17 -7.55
CA LEU A 143 -20.01 12.31 -6.18
C LEU A 143 -20.64 11.30 -5.21
N LYS A 144 -21.95 11.10 -5.28
CA LYS A 144 -22.68 10.12 -4.44
C LYS A 144 -22.12 8.71 -4.63
N TYR A 145 -21.97 8.29 -5.88
CA TYR A 145 -21.49 6.93 -6.19
C TYR A 145 -19.98 6.78 -5.96
N ALA A 146 -19.16 7.80 -6.22
CA ALA A 146 -17.72 7.77 -5.90
C ALA A 146 -17.49 7.59 -4.38
N LYS A 147 -18.29 8.28 -3.53
CA LYS A 147 -18.26 8.10 -2.08
C LYS A 147 -18.57 6.66 -1.70
N ARG A 148 -19.67 6.11 -2.27
CA ARG A 148 -20.07 4.73 -1.98
C ARG A 148 -19.01 3.72 -2.43
N THR A 149 -18.38 3.94 -3.57
CA THR A 149 -17.25 3.12 -4.04
C THR A 149 -16.09 3.14 -3.03
N LEU A 150 -15.76 4.31 -2.49
CA LEU A 150 -14.67 4.45 -1.50
C LEU A 150 -15.01 3.74 -0.19
N GLU A 151 -16.24 3.87 0.29
CA GLU A 151 -16.73 3.17 1.49
C GLU A 151 -16.64 1.65 1.32
N LEU A 152 -17.21 1.13 0.23
CA LEU A 152 -17.18 -0.31 -0.07
C LEU A 152 -15.75 -0.83 -0.30
N GLY A 153 -14.90 -0.08 -1.00
CA GLY A 153 -13.50 -0.43 -1.19
C GLY A 153 -12.75 -0.57 0.15
N ARG A 154 -13.04 0.30 1.11
CA ARG A 154 -12.50 0.22 2.47
C ARG A 154 -13.06 -0.96 3.26
N GLU A 155 -14.37 -1.22 3.19
CA GLU A 155 -15.00 -2.38 3.82
C GLU A 155 -14.40 -3.70 3.30
N LEU A 156 -14.11 -3.77 1.99
CA LEU A 156 -13.50 -4.91 1.32
C LEU A 156 -11.99 -5.00 1.52
N ASN A 157 -11.34 -3.95 2.05
CA ASN A 157 -9.89 -3.77 2.09
C ASN A 157 -9.23 -3.90 0.70
N ASP A 158 -9.91 -3.46 -0.36
CA ASP A 158 -9.45 -3.54 -1.74
C ASP A 158 -8.81 -2.21 -2.17
N GLU A 159 -7.48 -2.19 -2.20
CA GLU A 159 -6.70 -0.99 -2.56
C GLU A 159 -6.94 -0.55 -4.01
N GLY A 160 -7.24 -1.47 -4.91
CA GLY A 160 -7.55 -1.16 -6.31
C GLY A 160 -8.86 -0.39 -6.46
N ARG A 161 -9.91 -0.82 -5.76
CA ARG A 161 -11.22 -0.15 -5.70
C ARG A 161 -11.14 1.19 -4.98
N ILE A 162 -10.37 1.27 -3.91
CA ILE A 162 -10.07 2.54 -3.22
C ILE A 162 -9.42 3.53 -4.19
N ALA A 163 -8.38 3.11 -4.92
CA ALA A 163 -7.68 3.98 -5.87
C ALA A 163 -8.59 4.44 -7.04
N ASN A 164 -9.53 3.61 -7.48
CA ASN A 164 -10.53 4.00 -8.48
C ASN A 164 -11.43 5.14 -7.96
N ALA A 165 -11.99 4.96 -6.79
CA ALA A 165 -12.84 5.97 -6.15
C ALA A 165 -12.11 7.30 -5.92
N LEU A 166 -10.88 7.24 -5.41
CA LEU A 166 -10.03 8.41 -5.19
C LEU A 166 -9.73 9.18 -6.48
N ASN A 167 -9.50 8.47 -7.59
CA ASN A 167 -9.30 9.10 -8.89
C ASN A 167 -10.55 9.86 -9.36
N THR A 168 -11.74 9.29 -9.19
CA THR A 168 -13.00 9.97 -9.57
C THR A 168 -13.26 11.16 -8.65
N LEU A 169 -13.02 11.03 -7.34
CA LEU A 169 -13.14 12.15 -6.41
C LEU A 169 -12.16 13.29 -6.75
N ALA A 170 -10.92 12.96 -7.17
CA ALA A 170 -9.95 13.94 -7.63
C ALA A 170 -10.44 14.71 -8.86
N GLY A 171 -11.04 14.02 -9.84
CA GLY A 171 -11.67 14.65 -11.01
C GLY A 171 -12.84 15.57 -10.64
N ILE A 172 -13.70 15.13 -9.71
CA ILE A 172 -14.81 15.97 -9.20
C ILE A 172 -14.26 17.22 -8.49
N CYS A 173 -13.22 17.08 -7.68
CA CYS A 173 -12.57 18.23 -7.03
C CYS A 173 -12.00 19.22 -8.06
N LEU A 174 -11.39 18.72 -9.12
CA LEU A 174 -10.87 19.55 -10.21
C LEU A 174 -12.01 20.35 -10.88
N THR A 175 -13.10 19.71 -11.21
CA THR A 175 -14.30 20.34 -11.80
C THR A 175 -14.92 21.37 -10.85
N ALA A 176 -14.94 21.09 -9.55
CA ALA A 176 -15.43 21.98 -8.52
C ALA A 176 -14.46 23.16 -8.18
N LYS A 177 -13.37 23.30 -8.94
CA LYS A 177 -12.31 24.31 -8.70
C LYS A 177 -11.66 24.19 -7.31
N GLN A 178 -11.53 22.95 -6.82
CA GLN A 178 -10.86 22.61 -5.56
C GLN A 178 -9.64 21.70 -5.82
N PRO A 179 -8.68 22.11 -6.66
CA PRO A 179 -7.58 21.24 -7.09
C PRO A 179 -6.68 20.82 -5.93
N ALA A 180 -6.54 21.64 -4.88
CA ALA A 180 -5.75 21.30 -3.70
C ALA A 180 -6.33 20.11 -2.89
N GLU A 181 -7.64 19.93 -2.87
CA GLU A 181 -8.25 18.71 -2.30
C GLU A 181 -8.12 17.53 -3.29
N GLY A 182 -8.25 17.80 -4.59
CA GLY A 182 -8.01 16.81 -5.64
C GLY A 182 -6.59 16.24 -5.61
N GLU A 183 -5.58 17.07 -5.32
CA GLU A 183 -4.19 16.65 -5.15
C GLU A 183 -4.06 15.56 -4.08
N LYS A 184 -4.70 15.71 -2.92
CA LYS A 184 -4.63 14.74 -1.84
C LYS A 184 -5.17 13.37 -2.27
N TYR A 185 -6.34 13.37 -2.93
CA TYR A 185 -6.94 12.14 -3.43
C TYR A 185 -6.09 11.46 -4.49
N ILE A 186 -5.57 12.24 -5.45
CA ILE A 186 -4.81 11.63 -6.54
C ILE A 186 -3.44 11.10 -6.12
N LEU A 187 -2.77 11.77 -5.17
CA LEU A 187 -1.50 11.30 -4.64
C LEU A 187 -1.67 9.99 -3.84
N GLU A 188 -2.75 9.87 -3.04
CA GLU A 188 -3.10 8.61 -2.38
C GLU A 188 -3.36 7.50 -3.40
N ALA A 189 -4.14 7.79 -4.46
CA ALA A 189 -4.41 6.82 -5.52
C ALA A 189 -3.14 6.37 -6.28
N ILE A 190 -2.21 7.28 -6.54
CA ILE A 190 -0.90 6.99 -7.15
C ILE A 190 -0.09 6.06 -6.25
N SER A 191 0.02 6.37 -4.96
CA SER A 191 0.74 5.56 -3.97
C SER A 191 0.20 4.13 -3.92
N LEU A 192 -1.12 3.94 -3.94
CA LEU A 192 -1.74 2.62 -3.98
C LEU A 192 -1.41 1.85 -5.27
N CYS A 193 -1.42 2.54 -6.43
CA CYS A 193 -1.06 1.90 -7.71
C CYS A 193 0.43 1.51 -7.77
N GLU A 194 1.32 2.32 -7.21
CA GLU A 194 2.76 2.02 -7.11
C GLU A 194 3.00 0.79 -6.23
N LYS A 195 2.38 0.75 -5.07
CA LYS A 195 2.44 -0.39 -4.14
C LYS A 195 1.98 -1.69 -4.81
N ASN A 196 0.89 -1.62 -5.58
CA ASN A 196 0.30 -2.77 -6.26
C ASN A 196 0.94 -3.08 -7.61
N LYS A 197 1.91 -2.27 -8.06
CA LYS A 197 2.60 -2.39 -9.37
C LYS A 197 1.62 -2.37 -10.56
N ASP A 198 0.49 -1.67 -10.44
CA ASP A 198 -0.51 -1.52 -11.50
C ASP A 198 -0.13 -0.36 -12.42
N SER A 199 0.74 -0.64 -13.38
CA SER A 199 1.26 0.38 -14.31
C SER A 199 0.18 1.02 -15.16
N LEU A 200 -0.84 0.27 -15.60
CA LEU A 200 -1.92 0.80 -16.43
C LEU A 200 -2.73 1.84 -15.66
N LYS A 201 -3.16 1.48 -14.47
CA LYS A 201 -3.91 2.40 -13.61
C LYS A 201 -3.04 3.56 -13.13
N LEU A 202 -1.75 3.34 -12.87
CA LEU A 202 -0.80 4.39 -12.54
C LEU A 202 -0.72 5.47 -13.62
N ALA A 203 -0.66 5.09 -14.91
CA ALA A 203 -0.65 6.04 -16.01
C ALA A 203 -1.92 6.92 -16.05
N VAL A 204 -3.09 6.35 -15.73
CA VAL A 204 -4.35 7.12 -15.65
C VAL A 204 -4.28 8.13 -14.51
N ARG A 205 -3.82 7.73 -13.30
CA ARG A 205 -3.70 8.62 -12.14
C ARG A 205 -2.66 9.71 -12.36
N CYS A 206 -1.53 9.40 -12.98
CA CYS A 206 -0.54 10.41 -13.38
C CYS A 206 -1.15 11.43 -14.35
N GLY A 207 -2.00 11.01 -15.29
CA GLY A 207 -2.72 11.94 -16.17
C GLY A 207 -3.66 12.87 -15.41
N MET A 208 -4.42 12.35 -14.44
CA MET A 208 -5.29 13.18 -13.58
C MET A 208 -4.46 14.14 -12.70
N ALA A 209 -3.32 13.67 -12.15
CA ALA A 209 -2.42 14.54 -11.40
C ALA A 209 -1.88 15.68 -12.26
N ALA A 210 -1.55 15.42 -13.53
CA ALA A 210 -1.10 16.46 -14.46
C ALA A 210 -2.17 17.54 -14.65
N GLU A 211 -3.44 17.18 -14.80
CA GLU A 211 -4.56 18.13 -14.92
C GLU A 211 -4.76 18.95 -13.64
N ILE A 212 -4.66 18.31 -12.48
CA ILE A 212 -4.76 18.98 -11.19
C ILE A 212 -3.64 20.00 -11.01
N TYR A 213 -2.38 19.61 -11.24
CA TYR A 213 -1.25 20.55 -11.13
C TYR A 213 -1.31 21.66 -12.17
N HIS A 214 -1.82 21.38 -13.37
CA HIS A 214 -2.09 22.41 -14.36
C HIS A 214 -3.09 23.45 -13.85
N SER A 215 -4.19 22.98 -13.25
CA SER A 215 -5.22 23.85 -12.64
C SER A 215 -4.69 24.65 -11.45
N MET A 216 -3.68 24.14 -10.73
CA MET A 216 -3.01 24.85 -9.64
C MET A 216 -1.95 25.85 -10.12
N GLY A 217 -1.63 25.87 -11.43
CA GLY A 217 -0.56 26.68 -11.99
C GLY A 217 0.85 26.10 -11.80
N ASP A 218 0.97 24.89 -11.25
CA ASP A 218 2.26 24.17 -11.14
C ASP A 218 2.52 23.37 -12.44
N TYR A 219 2.85 24.14 -13.50
CA TYR A 219 3.04 23.58 -14.83
C TYR A 219 4.24 22.66 -14.93
N ILE A 220 5.23 22.81 -14.04
CA ILE A 220 6.40 21.92 -14.00
C ILE A 220 5.98 20.53 -13.56
N LYS A 221 5.25 20.42 -12.45
CA LYS A 221 4.72 19.11 -12.01
C LYS A 221 3.69 18.55 -12.99
N SER A 222 2.85 19.40 -13.59
CA SER A 222 1.94 18.97 -14.65
C SER A 222 2.69 18.28 -15.79
N LEU A 223 3.78 18.88 -16.28
CA LEU A 223 4.63 18.29 -17.31
C LEU A 223 5.31 17.00 -16.86
N GLU A 224 5.78 16.94 -15.61
CA GLU A 224 6.41 15.75 -15.03
C GLU A 224 5.43 14.56 -14.99
N TYR A 225 4.24 14.76 -14.45
CA TYR A 225 3.24 13.70 -14.33
C TYR A 225 2.68 13.27 -15.69
N SER A 226 2.44 14.20 -16.63
CA SER A 226 2.01 13.86 -17.99
C SER A 226 3.08 13.08 -18.74
N LYS A 227 4.36 13.44 -18.61
CA LYS A 227 5.51 12.71 -19.17
C LYS A 227 5.64 11.30 -18.56
N ARG A 228 5.43 11.17 -17.25
CA ARG A 228 5.41 9.87 -16.58
C ARG A 228 4.31 8.97 -17.14
N ALA A 229 3.10 9.49 -17.29
CA ALA A 229 1.98 8.78 -17.90
C ALA A 229 2.24 8.41 -19.36
N TYR A 230 2.84 9.31 -20.14
CA TYR A 230 3.25 9.07 -21.53
C TYR A 230 4.24 7.90 -21.62
N ASN A 231 5.28 7.90 -20.81
CA ASN A 231 6.32 6.87 -20.81
C ASN A 231 5.72 5.48 -20.49
N ILE A 232 4.84 5.40 -19.52
CA ILE A 232 4.17 4.14 -19.16
C ILE A 232 3.30 3.65 -20.33
N ASN A 233 2.46 4.51 -20.90
CA ASN A 233 1.58 4.13 -22.02
C ASN A 233 2.38 3.74 -23.27
N SER A 234 3.48 4.44 -23.56
CA SER A 234 4.37 4.14 -24.69
C SER A 234 5.08 2.80 -24.51
N ALA A 235 5.59 2.53 -23.30
CA ALA A 235 6.23 1.25 -22.98
C ALA A 235 5.26 0.06 -23.10
N MET A 236 3.96 0.30 -22.84
CA MET A 236 2.90 -0.70 -23.01
C MET A 236 2.34 -0.80 -24.44
N GLY A 237 2.82 0.00 -25.39
CA GLY A 237 2.33 0.03 -26.76
C GLY A 237 0.93 0.66 -26.93
N LEU A 238 0.42 1.37 -25.92
CA LEU A 238 -0.91 1.99 -25.91
C LEU A 238 -0.88 3.34 -26.65
N LYS A 239 -0.80 3.30 -27.97
CA LYS A 239 -0.56 4.47 -28.82
C LYS A 239 -1.57 5.60 -28.62
N GLU A 240 -2.87 5.27 -28.59
CA GLU A 240 -3.93 6.26 -28.37
C GLU A 240 -3.78 6.93 -26.99
N LYS A 241 -3.63 6.12 -25.92
CA LYS A 241 -3.45 6.66 -24.57
C LYS A 241 -2.17 7.50 -24.45
N ALA A 242 -1.10 7.11 -25.13
CA ALA A 242 0.12 7.91 -25.20
C ALA A 242 -0.11 9.25 -25.93
N ALA A 243 -0.89 9.27 -27.01
CA ALA A 243 -1.23 10.50 -27.73
C ALA A 243 -2.05 11.47 -26.86
N VAL A 244 -3.00 10.97 -26.06
CA VAL A 244 -3.70 11.79 -25.06
C VAL A 244 -2.71 12.44 -24.08
N ARG A 245 -1.66 11.72 -23.65
CA ARG A 245 -0.65 12.29 -22.74
C ARG A 245 0.23 13.33 -23.43
N LEU A 246 0.50 13.21 -24.74
CA LEU A 246 1.17 14.25 -25.51
C LEU A 246 0.35 15.56 -25.52
N SER A 247 -0.97 15.48 -25.66
CA SER A 247 -1.84 16.66 -25.53
C SER A 247 -1.79 17.28 -24.13
N GLN A 248 -1.76 16.47 -23.07
CA GLN A 248 -1.59 16.99 -21.70
C GLN A 248 -0.21 17.63 -21.47
N MET A 249 0.85 17.04 -22.04
CA MET A 249 2.20 17.64 -22.02
C MET A 249 2.20 18.99 -22.74
N ALA A 250 1.55 19.07 -23.92
CA ALA A 250 1.44 20.29 -24.68
C ALA A 250 0.73 21.41 -23.90
N ALA A 251 -0.34 21.10 -23.15
CA ALA A 251 -1.01 22.06 -22.30
C ALA A 251 -0.04 22.71 -21.28
N ALA A 252 0.75 21.89 -20.59
CA ALA A 252 1.76 22.35 -19.64
C ALA A 252 2.87 23.15 -20.34
N GLN A 253 3.33 22.69 -21.51
CA GLN A 253 4.36 23.38 -22.31
C GLN A 253 3.88 24.74 -22.80
N ILE A 254 2.62 24.87 -23.25
CA ILE A 254 2.01 26.15 -23.63
C ILE A 254 2.04 27.13 -22.44
N ALA A 255 1.61 26.66 -21.27
CA ALA A 255 1.61 27.48 -20.06
C ALA A 255 3.04 27.90 -19.62
N LEU A 256 4.04 27.07 -19.91
CA LEU A 256 5.48 27.38 -19.73
C LEU A 256 6.08 28.21 -20.87
N LYS A 257 5.28 28.57 -21.90
CA LYS A 257 5.71 29.28 -23.12
C LYS A 257 6.72 28.49 -23.98
N GLN A 258 6.72 27.18 -23.87
CA GLN A 258 7.52 26.26 -24.68
C GLN A 258 6.73 25.85 -25.94
N TYR A 259 6.45 26.83 -26.82
CA TYR A 259 5.49 26.66 -27.94
C TYR A 259 5.97 25.65 -28.97
N ASP A 260 7.27 25.59 -29.26
CA ASP A 260 7.83 24.65 -30.24
C ASP A 260 7.72 23.21 -29.78
N GLU A 261 8.02 22.92 -28.52
CA GLU A 261 7.88 21.59 -27.92
C GLU A 261 6.41 21.17 -27.84
N ALA A 262 5.52 22.11 -27.49
CA ALA A 262 4.08 21.87 -27.46
C ALA A 262 3.55 21.51 -28.85
N ARG A 263 3.93 22.27 -29.88
CA ARG A 263 3.57 22.01 -31.29
C ARG A 263 4.03 20.64 -31.74
N GLN A 264 5.29 20.27 -31.46
CA GLN A 264 5.80 18.94 -31.78
C GLN A 264 5.01 17.81 -31.09
N SER A 265 4.63 18.02 -29.85
CA SER A 265 3.79 17.07 -29.08
C SER A 265 2.43 16.90 -29.75
N LEU A 266 1.78 18.01 -30.14
CA LEU A 266 0.45 18.01 -30.77
C LEU A 266 0.47 17.41 -32.21
N ILE A 267 1.47 17.75 -33.01
CA ILE A 267 1.64 17.18 -34.37
C ILE A 267 1.80 15.65 -34.32
N LYS A 268 2.46 15.13 -33.28
CA LYS A 268 2.56 13.67 -33.05
C LYS A 268 1.25 13.06 -32.56
N ALA A 269 0.47 13.78 -31.75
CA ALA A 269 -0.76 13.27 -31.17
C ALA A 269 -1.92 13.22 -32.15
N LEU A 270 -2.12 14.28 -32.94
CA LEU A 270 -3.32 14.47 -33.79
C LEU A 270 -3.62 13.29 -34.72
N PRO A 271 -2.68 12.80 -35.59
CA PRO A 271 -2.99 11.70 -36.51
C PRO A 271 -3.31 10.39 -35.77
N ILE A 272 -2.75 10.19 -34.58
CA ILE A 272 -3.03 9.00 -33.75
C ILE A 272 -4.45 9.09 -33.17
N LEU A 273 -4.81 10.26 -32.65
CA LEU A 273 -6.13 10.48 -32.03
C LEU A 273 -7.26 10.39 -33.08
N GLU A 274 -7.01 10.98 -34.29
CA GLU A 274 -7.94 10.93 -35.40
C GLU A 274 -8.15 9.49 -35.89
N SER A 275 -7.08 8.75 -36.15
CA SER A 275 -7.14 7.36 -36.61
C SER A 275 -7.77 6.41 -35.58
N ALA A 276 -7.66 6.74 -34.29
CA ALA A 276 -8.30 6.00 -33.20
C ALA A 276 -9.77 6.39 -32.97
N GLY A 277 -10.30 7.40 -33.66
CA GLY A 277 -11.65 7.92 -33.48
C GLY A 277 -11.82 8.67 -32.14
N ASN A 278 -10.73 9.03 -31.45
CA ASN A 278 -10.78 9.81 -30.21
C ASN A 278 -10.92 11.31 -30.51
N LEU A 279 -12.08 11.65 -31.08
CA LEU A 279 -12.36 13.00 -31.57
C LEU A 279 -12.33 14.05 -30.44
N GLN A 280 -12.69 13.69 -29.22
CA GLN A 280 -12.64 14.62 -28.08
C GLN A 280 -11.20 15.06 -27.77
N SER A 281 -10.27 14.12 -27.64
CA SER A 281 -8.86 14.45 -27.39
C SER A 281 -8.20 15.12 -28.59
N TRP A 282 -8.65 14.77 -29.80
CA TRP A 282 -8.24 15.44 -31.04
C TRP A 282 -8.66 16.92 -31.02
N ALA A 283 -9.91 17.23 -30.68
CA ALA A 283 -10.41 18.58 -30.63
C ALA A 283 -9.73 19.42 -29.52
N ILE A 284 -9.43 18.80 -28.35
CA ILE A 284 -8.62 19.45 -27.31
C ILE A 284 -7.24 19.83 -27.87
N SER A 285 -6.60 18.93 -28.63
CA SER A 285 -5.31 19.21 -29.27
C SER A 285 -5.39 20.31 -30.34
N CYS A 286 -6.52 20.39 -31.04
CA CYS A 286 -6.78 21.50 -31.98
C CYS A 286 -6.91 22.84 -31.24
N ASN A 287 -7.68 22.91 -30.14
CA ASN A 287 -7.73 24.12 -29.31
C ASN A 287 -6.34 24.57 -28.85
N GLN A 288 -5.50 23.64 -28.42
CA GLN A 288 -4.13 23.93 -28.01
C GLN A 288 -3.25 24.46 -29.14
N LEU A 289 -3.42 23.95 -30.38
CA LEU A 289 -2.76 24.56 -31.56
C LEU A 289 -3.31 25.96 -31.85
N GLY A 290 -4.62 26.16 -31.69
CA GLY A 290 -5.23 27.48 -31.74
C GLY A 290 -4.58 28.44 -30.75
N ASP A 291 -4.34 28.03 -29.51
CA ASP A 291 -3.65 28.83 -28.47
C ASP A 291 -2.23 29.22 -28.93
N ILE A 292 -1.47 28.27 -29.49
CA ILE A 292 -0.11 28.52 -29.99
C ILE A 292 -0.13 29.55 -31.11
N TYR A 293 -0.97 29.34 -32.15
CA TYR A 293 -1.06 30.26 -33.27
C TYR A 293 -1.56 31.65 -32.89
N LEU A 294 -2.48 31.72 -31.93
CA LEU A 294 -2.96 32.99 -31.37
C LEU A 294 -1.82 33.77 -30.69
N GLN A 295 -0.98 33.10 -29.91
CA GLN A 295 0.19 33.70 -29.28
C GLN A 295 1.25 34.15 -30.28
N GLU A 296 1.38 33.48 -31.41
CA GLU A 296 2.28 33.85 -32.52
C GLU A 296 1.71 34.96 -33.40
N GLY A 297 0.43 35.32 -33.20
CA GLY A 297 -0.27 36.35 -33.99
C GLY A 297 -0.83 35.85 -35.35
N ASP A 298 -0.77 34.55 -35.61
CA ASP A 298 -1.45 33.94 -36.76
C ASP A 298 -2.93 33.65 -36.42
N ASN A 299 -3.69 34.73 -36.42
CA ASN A 299 -5.11 34.69 -36.05
C ASN A 299 -5.93 33.83 -37.02
N THR A 300 -5.52 33.68 -38.27
CA THR A 300 -6.22 32.90 -39.27
C THR A 300 -6.13 31.40 -38.97
N SER A 301 -4.91 30.91 -38.74
CA SER A 301 -4.70 29.52 -38.34
C SER A 301 -5.36 29.23 -36.97
N ALA A 302 -5.22 30.14 -36.02
CA ALA A 302 -5.87 30.02 -34.71
C ALA A 302 -7.38 29.83 -34.83
N ALA A 303 -8.07 30.72 -35.58
CA ALA A 303 -9.51 30.61 -35.81
C ALA A 303 -9.92 29.30 -36.53
N SER A 304 -9.12 28.81 -37.45
CA SER A 304 -9.36 27.53 -38.13
C SER A 304 -9.35 26.36 -37.17
N TYR A 305 -8.31 26.28 -36.32
CA TYR A 305 -8.19 25.19 -35.34
C TYR A 305 -9.28 25.24 -34.26
N TYR A 306 -9.62 26.44 -33.75
CA TYR A 306 -10.71 26.57 -32.81
C TYR A 306 -12.09 26.21 -33.40
N LYS A 307 -12.35 26.54 -34.69
CA LYS A 307 -13.60 26.12 -35.37
C LYS A 307 -13.69 24.61 -35.47
N SER A 308 -12.63 23.95 -35.94
CA SER A 308 -12.61 22.50 -36.04
C SER A 308 -12.81 21.81 -34.69
N ALA A 309 -12.24 22.36 -33.62
CA ALA A 309 -12.45 21.85 -32.27
C ALA A 309 -13.90 22.07 -31.79
N LEU A 310 -14.46 23.27 -32.03
CA LEU A 310 -15.80 23.64 -31.61
C LEU A 310 -16.88 22.74 -32.23
N GLU A 311 -16.75 22.37 -33.50
CA GLU A 311 -17.68 21.45 -34.18
C GLU A 311 -17.80 20.12 -33.45
N VAL A 312 -16.67 19.54 -33.03
CA VAL A 312 -16.65 18.29 -32.26
C VAL A 312 -17.26 18.48 -30.88
N PHE A 313 -16.93 19.58 -30.18
CA PHE A 313 -17.45 19.80 -28.83
C PHE A 313 -18.95 20.08 -28.80
N ILE A 314 -19.49 20.72 -29.85
CA ILE A 314 -20.94 20.90 -30.02
C ILE A 314 -21.61 19.52 -30.19
N GLU A 315 -21.09 18.65 -31.05
CA GLU A 315 -21.62 17.30 -31.26
C GLU A 315 -21.62 16.47 -29.97
N LYS A 316 -20.55 16.61 -29.17
CA LYS A 316 -20.38 15.88 -27.90
C LYS A 316 -21.09 16.52 -26.70
N GLY A 317 -21.58 17.75 -26.84
CA GLY A 317 -22.17 18.50 -25.73
C GLY A 317 -21.15 18.89 -24.64
N ASP A 318 -19.86 19.03 -25.00
CA ASP A 318 -18.78 19.35 -24.07
C ASP A 318 -18.70 20.86 -23.83
N ALA A 319 -19.56 21.35 -22.93
CA ALA A 319 -19.71 22.76 -22.62
C ALA A 319 -18.38 23.41 -22.13
N TYR A 320 -17.55 22.66 -21.40
CA TYR A 320 -16.28 23.19 -20.91
C TYR A 320 -15.33 23.53 -22.05
N ASN A 321 -15.10 22.58 -22.96
CA ASN A 321 -14.22 22.78 -24.10
C ASN A 321 -14.82 23.68 -25.17
N MET A 322 -16.18 23.69 -25.34
CA MET A 322 -16.87 24.71 -26.15
C MET A 322 -16.53 26.12 -25.67
N SER A 323 -16.58 26.34 -24.35
CA SER A 323 -16.22 27.65 -23.75
C SER A 323 -14.82 28.10 -24.17
N HIS A 324 -13.83 27.21 -24.13
CA HIS A 324 -12.46 27.53 -24.57
C HIS A 324 -12.40 27.89 -26.07
N SER A 325 -13.04 27.07 -26.94
CA SER A 325 -13.07 27.37 -28.37
C SER A 325 -13.75 28.69 -28.69
N TYR A 326 -14.88 29.01 -28.03
CA TYR A 326 -15.57 30.30 -28.22
C TYR A 326 -14.72 31.49 -27.77
N GLN A 327 -14.01 31.37 -26.65
CA GLN A 327 -13.10 32.41 -26.19
C GLN A 327 -11.98 32.62 -27.23
N GLY A 328 -11.30 31.56 -27.65
CA GLY A 328 -10.22 31.63 -28.64
C GLY A 328 -10.67 32.20 -29.96
N LEU A 329 -11.87 31.82 -30.47
CA LEU A 329 -12.45 32.40 -31.68
C LEU A 329 -12.73 33.90 -31.54
N SER A 330 -13.29 34.32 -30.41
CA SER A 330 -13.52 35.74 -30.14
C SER A 330 -12.20 36.52 -30.19
N GLU A 331 -11.16 36.03 -29.51
CA GLU A 331 -9.85 36.70 -29.48
C GLU A 331 -9.17 36.72 -30.83
N ALA A 332 -9.22 35.63 -31.62
CA ALA A 332 -8.63 35.53 -32.93
C ALA A 332 -9.31 36.46 -33.97
N LEU A 333 -10.62 36.63 -33.88
CA LEU A 333 -11.41 37.39 -34.89
C LEU A 333 -11.67 38.85 -34.52
N ILE A 334 -11.41 39.27 -33.29
CA ILE A 334 -11.82 40.61 -32.80
C ILE A 334 -11.31 41.75 -33.68
N LYS A 335 -10.12 41.61 -34.30
CA LYS A 335 -9.50 42.63 -35.16
C LYS A 335 -9.89 42.50 -36.63
N THR A 336 -10.22 41.31 -37.12
CA THR A 336 -10.46 41.03 -38.51
C THR A 336 -11.94 40.96 -38.87
N ASP A 337 -12.76 40.39 -37.95
CA ASP A 337 -14.20 40.23 -38.13
C ASP A 337 -14.91 40.41 -36.78
N PRO A 338 -15.16 41.66 -36.35
CA PRO A 338 -15.70 41.96 -35.02
C PRO A 338 -17.12 41.43 -34.74
N ALA A 339 -17.95 41.26 -35.78
CA ALA A 339 -19.34 40.85 -35.61
C ALA A 339 -19.45 39.37 -35.17
N PRO A 340 -18.85 38.39 -35.85
CA PRO A 340 -18.77 37.02 -35.32
C PRO A 340 -17.98 36.92 -34.00
N ALA A 341 -16.92 37.71 -33.81
CA ALA A 341 -16.18 37.74 -32.57
C ALA A 341 -17.06 38.06 -31.36
N ALA A 342 -17.95 39.06 -31.51
CA ALA A 342 -18.91 39.43 -30.44
C ALA A 342 -19.94 38.32 -30.17
N GLU A 343 -20.38 37.59 -31.19
CA GLU A 343 -21.28 36.45 -31.03
C GLU A 343 -20.61 35.29 -30.30
N TYR A 344 -19.38 34.95 -30.66
CA TYR A 344 -18.61 33.94 -29.92
C TYR A 344 -18.34 34.34 -28.46
N LEU A 345 -18.06 35.59 -28.19
CA LEU A 345 -17.90 36.10 -26.82
C LEU A 345 -19.21 35.94 -26.00
N LYS A 346 -20.36 36.21 -26.62
CA LYS A 346 -21.66 36.01 -25.99
C LYS A 346 -21.90 34.55 -25.62
N HIS A 347 -21.60 33.61 -26.50
CA HIS A 347 -21.69 32.18 -26.23
C HIS A 347 -20.74 31.75 -25.10
N TYR A 348 -19.49 32.25 -25.11
CA TYR A 348 -18.54 32.02 -24.02
C TYR A 348 -19.10 32.43 -22.67
N ILE A 349 -19.65 33.64 -22.55
CA ILE A 349 -20.21 34.16 -21.30
C ILE A 349 -21.37 33.29 -20.83
N GLN A 350 -22.31 32.94 -21.70
CA GLN A 350 -23.47 32.12 -21.36
C GLN A 350 -23.08 30.75 -20.82
N ILE A 351 -22.11 30.10 -21.44
CA ILE A 351 -21.65 28.78 -20.99
C ILE A 351 -20.90 28.89 -19.66
N LYS A 352 -20.04 29.90 -19.51
CA LYS A 352 -19.26 30.10 -18.29
C LYS A 352 -20.14 30.27 -17.06
N ASP A 353 -21.25 30.99 -17.18
CA ASP A 353 -22.19 31.19 -16.08
C ASP A 353 -22.93 29.88 -15.69
N SER A 354 -23.19 29.01 -16.67
CA SER A 354 -23.89 27.73 -16.43
C SER A 354 -23.00 26.64 -15.84
N LEU A 355 -21.67 26.71 -16.03
CA LEU A 355 -20.73 25.70 -15.56
C LEU A 355 -20.49 25.72 -14.04
N TYR A 356 -20.94 26.77 -13.32
CA TYR A 356 -20.71 26.91 -11.89
C TYR A 356 -21.90 26.39 -11.08
N ASP A 357 -21.78 25.20 -10.53
CA ASP A 357 -22.77 24.59 -9.63
C ASP A 357 -22.40 24.78 -8.16
N SER A 358 -23.11 25.68 -7.48
CA SER A 358 -22.90 25.98 -6.05
C SER A 358 -23.29 24.81 -5.13
N GLU A 359 -24.31 24.02 -5.48
CA GLU A 359 -24.73 22.86 -4.69
C GLU A 359 -23.68 21.74 -4.69
N MET A 360 -23.04 21.50 -5.84
CA MET A 360 -21.93 20.54 -5.93
C MET A 360 -20.78 20.96 -5.02
N ASN A 361 -20.39 22.25 -5.03
CA ASN A 361 -19.33 22.76 -4.20
C ASN A 361 -19.64 22.62 -2.70
N GLN A 362 -20.89 22.89 -2.28
CA GLN A 362 -21.32 22.69 -0.90
C GLN A 362 -21.24 21.21 -0.51
N GLY A 363 -21.82 20.32 -1.32
CA GLY A 363 -21.79 18.87 -1.09
C GLY A 363 -20.38 18.30 -1.01
N LEU A 364 -19.46 18.82 -1.82
CA LEU A 364 -18.04 18.43 -1.80
C LEU A 364 -17.32 18.95 -0.54
N ASN A 365 -17.59 20.18 -0.13
CA ASN A 365 -17.01 20.76 1.09
C ASN A 365 -17.44 19.97 2.34
N GLU A 366 -18.72 19.65 2.46
CA GLU A 366 -19.26 18.83 3.55
C GLU A 366 -18.63 17.43 3.56
N TYR A 367 -18.46 16.83 2.39
CA TYR A 367 -17.82 15.53 2.27
C TYR A 367 -16.35 15.59 2.66
N ASN A 368 -15.59 16.55 2.15
CA ASN A 368 -14.18 16.69 2.46
C ASN A 368 -13.95 16.90 3.96
N ALA A 369 -14.84 17.65 4.63
CA ALA A 369 -14.79 17.82 6.08
C ALA A 369 -15.02 16.48 6.81
N ARG A 370 -16.03 15.69 6.39
CA ARG A 370 -16.30 14.34 6.94
C ARG A 370 -15.15 13.39 6.66
N TYR A 371 -14.64 13.36 5.43
CA TYR A 371 -13.53 12.51 5.03
C TYR A 371 -12.27 12.75 5.90
N LYS A 372 -11.92 14.02 6.14
CA LYS A 372 -10.81 14.37 7.03
C LYS A 372 -11.04 13.83 8.45
N ASN A 373 -12.26 13.99 8.98
CA ASN A 373 -12.61 13.47 10.29
C ASN A 373 -12.58 11.93 10.34
N ASP A 374 -13.05 11.26 9.29
CA ASP A 374 -13.05 9.79 9.20
C ASP A 374 -11.62 9.23 9.09
N VAL A 375 -10.73 9.88 8.32
CA VAL A 375 -9.31 9.51 8.26
C VAL A 375 -8.67 9.67 9.63
N ILE A 376 -8.85 10.81 10.29
CA ILE A 376 -8.31 11.07 11.63
C ILE A 376 -8.86 10.07 12.65
N SER A 377 -10.16 9.76 12.60
CA SER A 377 -10.79 8.79 13.50
C SER A 377 -10.28 7.37 13.24
N SER A 378 -10.12 6.97 11.98
CA SER A 378 -9.60 5.66 11.60
C SER A 378 -8.13 5.45 12.02
N GLU A 379 -7.30 6.47 11.88
CA GLU A 379 -5.92 6.45 12.40
C GLU A 379 -5.90 6.35 13.92
N ARG A 380 -6.73 7.14 14.59
CA ARG A 380 -6.90 7.08 16.05
C ARG A 380 -7.32 5.68 16.50
N ASP A 381 -8.29 5.07 15.79
CA ASP A 381 -8.77 3.73 16.11
C ASP A 381 -7.71 2.66 15.86
N ARG A 382 -6.91 2.79 14.78
CA ARG A 382 -5.73 1.93 14.54
C ARG A 382 -4.73 2.04 15.70
N HIS A 383 -4.42 3.25 16.16
CA HIS A 383 -3.53 3.46 17.30
C HIS A 383 -4.10 2.90 18.60
N ILE A 384 -5.42 3.04 18.83
CA ILE A 384 -6.10 2.46 20.00
C ILE A 384 -6.08 0.93 19.93
N LYS A 385 -6.37 0.33 18.78
CA LYS A 385 -6.28 -1.13 18.56
C LYS A 385 -4.86 -1.65 18.78
N ALA A 386 -3.86 -0.98 18.23
CA ALA A 386 -2.46 -1.35 18.43
C ALA A 386 -2.06 -1.27 19.92
N LYS A 387 -2.44 -0.19 20.62
CA LYS A 387 -2.20 -0.07 22.06
C LYS A 387 -2.90 -1.18 22.86
N LYS A 388 -4.16 -1.53 22.53
CA LYS A 388 -4.90 -2.64 23.16
C LYS A 388 -4.22 -3.99 22.91
N GLN A 389 -3.72 -4.23 21.68
CA GLN A 389 -2.98 -5.46 21.37
C GLN A 389 -1.66 -5.56 22.15
N ILE A 390 -0.91 -4.47 22.26
CA ILE A 390 0.33 -4.42 23.05
C ILE A 390 0.01 -4.67 24.54
N ALA A 391 -1.04 -4.03 25.07
CA ALA A 391 -1.48 -4.23 26.43
C ALA A 391 -1.92 -5.68 26.70
N SER A 392 -2.70 -6.28 25.81
CA SER A 392 -3.14 -7.69 25.94
C SER A 392 -1.97 -8.67 25.86
N ALA A 393 -0.99 -8.41 24.97
CA ALA A 393 0.23 -9.19 24.89
C ALA A 393 1.06 -9.06 26.19
N GLY A 394 1.16 -7.84 26.74
CA GLY A 394 1.81 -7.60 28.05
C GLY A 394 1.14 -8.37 29.17
N ILE A 395 -0.19 -8.36 29.23
CA ILE A 395 -0.96 -9.13 30.24
C ILE A 395 -0.71 -10.64 30.06
N ALA A 396 -0.71 -11.15 28.83
CA ALA A 396 -0.44 -12.56 28.56
C ALA A 396 0.96 -12.98 29.02
N VAL A 397 1.98 -12.14 28.76
CA VAL A 397 3.35 -12.38 29.23
C VAL A 397 3.43 -12.36 30.76
N THR A 398 2.74 -11.42 31.44
CA THR A 398 2.73 -11.38 32.91
C THR A 398 2.04 -12.62 33.50
N ILE A 399 0.95 -13.09 32.88
CA ILE A 399 0.28 -14.32 33.31
C ILE A 399 1.21 -15.53 33.14
N LEU A 400 1.91 -15.64 32.02
CA LEU A 400 2.87 -16.72 31.78
C LEU A 400 4.02 -16.69 32.79
N LEU A 401 4.55 -15.49 33.11
CA LEU A 401 5.59 -15.34 34.14
C LEU A 401 5.08 -15.76 35.53
N LEU A 402 3.87 -15.35 35.90
CA LEU A 402 3.26 -15.77 37.19
C LEU A 402 3.05 -17.28 37.23
N LEU A 403 2.61 -17.88 36.11
CA LEU A 403 2.46 -19.34 36.01
C LEU A 403 3.81 -20.06 36.14
N ALA A 404 4.85 -19.54 35.50
CA ALA A 404 6.20 -20.08 35.64
C ALA A 404 6.73 -19.97 37.06
N ILE A 405 6.53 -18.83 37.73
CA ILE A 405 6.88 -18.65 39.15
C ILE A 405 6.10 -19.64 40.02
N PHE A 406 4.81 -19.79 39.77
CA PHE A 406 3.97 -20.73 40.52
C PHE A 406 4.46 -22.19 40.37
N LEU A 407 4.80 -22.59 39.13
CA LEU A 407 5.35 -23.92 38.84
C LEU A 407 6.72 -24.13 39.53
N LEU A 408 7.59 -23.11 39.53
CA LEU A 408 8.87 -23.15 40.22
C LEU A 408 8.69 -23.26 41.76
N LEU A 409 7.75 -22.50 42.32
CA LEU A 409 7.43 -22.59 43.77
C LEU A 409 6.86 -23.95 44.15
N ASN A 410 5.98 -24.53 43.33
CA ASN A 410 5.47 -25.88 43.52
C ASN A 410 6.58 -26.95 43.40
N LYS A 411 7.48 -26.82 42.41
CA LYS A 411 8.62 -27.71 42.26
C LYS A 411 9.55 -27.62 43.45
N ASN A 412 9.81 -26.39 43.97
CA ASN A 412 10.60 -26.20 45.18
C ASN A 412 9.91 -26.80 46.43
N LYS A 413 8.58 -26.68 46.55
CA LYS A 413 7.81 -27.29 47.62
C LYS A 413 7.87 -28.82 47.57
N SER A 414 7.72 -29.41 46.39
CA SER A 414 7.86 -30.86 46.16
C SER A 414 9.29 -31.34 46.43
N SER A 415 10.31 -30.56 46.04
CA SER A 415 11.70 -30.87 46.35
C SER A 415 12.01 -30.79 47.84
N LYS A 416 11.38 -29.83 48.55
CA LYS A 416 11.54 -29.69 50.00
C LYS A 416 10.89 -30.86 50.73
N ILE A 417 9.69 -31.29 50.31
CA ILE A 417 9.01 -32.47 50.87
C ILE A 417 9.85 -33.74 50.61
N ALA A 418 10.42 -33.91 49.44
CA ALA A 418 11.30 -35.02 49.11
C ALA A 418 12.61 -34.99 49.95
N LEU A 419 13.17 -33.80 50.21
CA LEU A 419 14.34 -33.62 51.06
C LEU A 419 14.01 -33.96 52.53
N ASP A 420 12.84 -33.52 53.00
CA ASP A 420 12.38 -33.82 54.37
C ASP A 420 12.11 -35.33 54.53
N GLU A 421 11.52 -36.03 53.52
CA GLU A 421 11.41 -37.49 53.54
C GLU A 421 12.78 -38.20 53.50
N ILE A 422 13.73 -37.68 52.73
CA ILE A 422 15.09 -38.24 52.69
C ILE A 422 15.80 -38.00 54.01
N SER A 423 15.64 -36.79 54.63
CA SER A 423 16.22 -36.47 55.92
C SER A 423 15.64 -37.36 57.02
N LEU A 424 14.32 -37.65 57.00
CA LEU A 424 13.66 -38.58 57.92
C LEU A 424 14.18 -40.01 57.76
N LYS A 425 14.38 -40.47 56.52
CA LYS A 425 14.99 -41.80 56.25
C LYS A 425 16.45 -41.86 56.68
N ILE A 426 17.22 -40.76 56.52
CA ILE A 426 18.59 -40.67 57.00
C ILE A 426 18.65 -40.63 58.52
N GLU A 427 17.70 -39.98 59.19
CA GLU A 427 17.62 -39.94 60.66
C GLU A 427 17.23 -41.31 61.26
N GLN A 428 16.34 -42.04 60.56
CA GLN A 428 16.02 -43.43 60.90
C GLN A 428 17.20 -44.38 60.69
N GLN A 429 18.04 -44.16 59.61
CA GLN A 429 19.26 -44.93 59.36
C GLN A 429 20.40 -44.53 60.35
N LYS A 430 20.45 -43.26 60.78
CA LYS A 430 21.42 -42.81 61.82
C LYS A 430 21.16 -43.38 63.22
N LYS A 431 19.92 -43.65 63.52
CA LYS A 431 19.57 -44.37 64.75
C LYS A 431 19.99 -45.84 64.80
N SER A 432 20.32 -46.40 63.64
CA SER A 432 20.79 -47.79 63.51
C SER A 432 22.31 -47.92 63.34
N ARG A 433 23.08 -46.81 63.27
CA ARG A 433 24.55 -46.84 63.19
C ARG A 433 25.17 -45.75 64.04
N SER A 434 25.33 -46.02 65.29
CA SER A 434 26.20 -45.25 66.18
C SER A 434 27.66 -45.62 65.91
N GLY A 435 28.45 -44.62 65.48
CA GLY A 435 29.90 -44.68 65.53
C GLY A 435 30.60 -44.62 64.21
N SER A 436 30.98 -43.45 63.77
CA SER A 436 32.26 -43.16 63.15
C SER A 436 32.39 -41.68 62.74
N THR A 437 33.45 -41.11 63.10
CA THR A 437 34.01 -39.77 62.97
C THR A 437 33.98 -39.22 61.56
N TYR A 438 33.54 -37.95 61.40
CA TYR A 438 33.75 -37.20 60.15
C TYR A 438 34.56 -35.90 60.43
N LYS A 439 35.85 -35.98 60.12
CA LYS A 439 36.70 -34.84 59.83
C LYS A 439 37.04 -34.97 58.35
N THR A 440 36.40 -34.22 57.44
CA THR A 440 36.90 -33.87 56.10
C THR A 440 35.82 -33.12 55.34
N SER A 441 35.80 -31.78 55.36
CA SER A 441 35.10 -30.98 54.34
C SER A 441 35.60 -29.54 54.12
N ASN A 442 36.66 -29.09 54.84
CA ASN A 442 37.07 -27.67 54.78
C ASN A 442 38.12 -27.33 53.69
N GLU A 443 38.86 -28.31 53.18
CA GLU A 443 39.89 -28.05 52.15
C GLU A 443 39.29 -27.81 50.73
N ASN A 444 38.10 -28.22 50.48
CA ASN A 444 37.47 -28.17 49.13
C ASN A 444 36.74 -26.85 48.80
N LEU A 445 36.38 -26.01 49.82
CA LEU A 445 35.55 -24.81 49.62
C LEU A 445 36.32 -23.67 48.96
N VAL A 446 37.57 -23.42 49.35
CA VAL A 446 38.38 -22.34 48.82
C VAL A 446 38.81 -22.65 47.38
N GLU A 447 39.07 -23.91 47.08
CA GLU A 447 39.40 -24.34 45.73
C GLU A 447 38.21 -24.21 44.77
N LYS A 448 37.01 -24.60 45.23
CA LYS A 448 35.75 -24.37 44.47
C LYS A 448 35.46 -22.89 44.23
N PHE A 449 35.73 -22.04 45.22
CA PHE A 449 35.61 -20.59 45.09
C PHE A 449 36.57 -20.06 44.00
N LYS A 450 37.83 -20.47 44.01
CA LYS A 450 38.80 -20.03 43.00
C LYS A 450 38.38 -20.43 41.59
N ILE A 451 37.97 -21.67 41.37
CA ILE A 451 37.52 -22.18 40.07
C ILE A 451 36.30 -21.36 39.60
N GLN A 452 35.30 -21.16 40.43
CA GLN A 452 34.09 -20.45 40.07
C GLN A 452 34.34 -18.97 39.76
N VAL A 453 35.19 -18.29 40.54
CA VAL A 453 35.58 -16.90 40.26
C VAL A 453 36.38 -16.79 38.98
N HIS A 454 37.26 -17.73 38.72
CA HIS A 454 38.04 -17.79 37.49
C HIS A 454 37.14 -17.93 36.27
N ASP A 455 36.15 -18.84 36.29
CA ASP A 455 35.22 -19.08 35.20
C ASP A 455 34.30 -17.87 34.97
N LEU A 456 33.77 -17.24 36.01
CA LEU A 456 32.95 -16.03 35.88
C LEU A 456 33.71 -14.88 35.22
N ILE A 457 34.99 -14.66 35.59
CA ILE A 457 35.77 -13.59 34.98
C ILE A 457 36.10 -13.93 33.51
N LYS A 458 36.48 -15.18 33.23
CA LYS A 458 36.86 -15.63 31.87
C LYS A 458 35.68 -15.57 30.87
N THR A 459 34.46 -15.73 31.38
CA THR A 459 33.22 -15.61 30.59
C THR A 459 32.64 -14.19 30.55
N GLY A 460 33.33 -13.20 31.13
CA GLY A 460 32.94 -11.78 31.11
C GLY A 460 31.80 -11.42 32.07
N HIS A 461 31.49 -12.31 33.03
CA HIS A 461 30.43 -12.06 34.00
C HIS A 461 30.94 -11.26 35.21
N LYS A 462 30.05 -10.41 35.76
CA LYS A 462 30.35 -9.67 36.99
C LYS A 462 30.42 -10.63 38.17
N VAL A 463 31.51 -10.59 38.96
CA VAL A 463 31.67 -11.42 40.16
C VAL A 463 30.90 -10.76 41.31
N ASP A 464 29.79 -11.36 41.70
CA ASP A 464 29.06 -11.03 42.92
C ASP A 464 29.42 -12.06 43.99
N LEU A 465 30.10 -11.60 45.06
CA LEU A 465 30.56 -12.45 46.14
C LEU A 465 29.42 -13.08 46.94
N GLN A 466 28.22 -12.46 46.97
CA GLN A 466 27.07 -13.06 47.61
C GLN A 466 26.55 -14.23 46.75
N ALA A 467 26.36 -14.01 45.49
CA ALA A 467 25.90 -15.05 44.56
C ALA A 467 26.88 -16.25 44.50
N VAL A 468 28.18 -15.99 44.55
CA VAL A 468 29.19 -17.06 44.64
C VAL A 468 29.14 -17.82 45.96
N ALA A 469 28.93 -17.13 47.08
CA ALA A 469 28.76 -17.78 48.39
C ALA A 469 27.49 -18.66 48.42
N ASP A 470 26.39 -18.15 47.89
CA ASP A 470 25.12 -18.88 47.83
C ASP A 470 25.24 -20.14 46.94
N SER A 471 25.94 -20.06 45.82
CA SER A 471 26.19 -21.21 44.93
C SER A 471 27.10 -22.27 45.55
N LEU A 472 27.94 -21.87 46.50
CA LEU A 472 28.79 -22.77 47.27
C LEU A 472 28.12 -23.23 48.58
N TYR A 473 26.81 -22.95 48.75
CA TYR A 473 25.98 -23.32 49.89
C TYR A 473 26.55 -22.80 51.22
N THR A 474 27.11 -21.57 51.23
CA THR A 474 27.72 -20.94 52.40
C THR A 474 27.33 -19.47 52.51
N SER A 475 27.46 -18.86 53.69
CA SER A 475 27.31 -17.42 53.81
C SER A 475 28.57 -16.68 53.37
N ARG A 476 28.41 -15.45 52.84
CA ARG A 476 29.55 -14.59 52.47
C ARG A 476 30.53 -14.36 53.59
N ALA A 477 30.03 -14.23 54.84
CA ALA A 477 30.87 -14.07 56.03
C ALA A 477 31.71 -15.33 56.32
N ASN A 478 31.10 -16.51 56.21
CA ASN A 478 31.78 -17.79 56.41
C ASN A 478 32.80 -18.05 55.30
N LEU A 479 32.42 -17.80 54.02
CA LEU A 479 33.30 -17.91 52.86
C LEU A 479 34.55 -17.02 53.02
N ASN A 480 34.36 -15.74 53.39
CA ASN A 480 35.46 -14.80 53.58
C ASN A 480 36.36 -15.22 54.76
N ARG A 481 35.78 -15.74 55.87
CA ARG A 481 36.55 -16.26 57.03
C ARG A 481 37.43 -17.46 56.63
N GLN A 482 36.88 -18.40 55.87
CA GLN A 482 37.62 -19.58 55.42
C GLN A 482 38.69 -19.26 54.40
N ILE A 483 38.39 -18.37 53.40
CA ILE A 483 39.42 -17.91 52.47
C ILE A 483 40.55 -17.22 53.21
N LYS A 484 40.24 -16.32 54.17
CA LYS A 484 41.24 -15.61 54.94
C LYS A 484 42.09 -16.54 55.80
N ALA A 485 41.47 -17.59 56.39
CA ALA A 485 42.18 -18.58 57.19
C ALA A 485 43.16 -19.45 56.38
N GLN A 486 42.83 -19.77 55.13
CA GLN A 486 43.66 -20.62 54.28
C GLN A 486 44.66 -19.85 53.39
N THR A 487 44.32 -18.63 52.94
CA THR A 487 45.14 -17.87 51.96
C THR A 487 45.78 -16.62 52.56
N GLY A 488 45.39 -16.21 53.77
CA GLY A 488 45.77 -14.94 54.37
C GLY A 488 45.09 -13.70 53.78
N GLU A 489 44.33 -13.84 52.67
CA GLU A 489 43.73 -12.76 51.91
C GLU A 489 42.20 -12.73 52.07
N SER A 490 41.56 -11.58 51.83
CA SER A 490 40.08 -11.50 51.75
C SER A 490 39.56 -12.07 50.43
N SER A 491 38.29 -12.48 50.38
CA SER A 491 37.65 -12.94 49.16
C SER A 491 37.70 -11.90 48.05
N SER A 492 37.55 -10.61 48.37
CA SER A 492 37.67 -9.50 47.41
C SER A 492 39.09 -9.31 46.88
N SER A 493 40.12 -9.52 47.74
CA SER A 493 41.50 -9.47 47.30
C SER A 493 41.84 -10.62 46.37
N LEU A 494 41.35 -11.81 46.66
CA LEU A 494 41.54 -12.99 45.82
C LEU A 494 40.87 -12.84 44.43
N VAL A 495 39.67 -12.28 44.35
CA VAL A 495 39.02 -11.93 43.09
C VAL A 495 39.83 -10.93 42.29
N SER A 496 40.37 -9.89 42.96
CA SER A 496 41.23 -8.88 42.33
C SER A 496 42.52 -9.48 41.76
N LYS A 497 43.13 -10.40 42.47
CA LYS A 497 44.31 -11.15 42.03
C LYS A 497 44.01 -12.05 40.83
N THR A 498 42.89 -12.79 40.87
CA THR A 498 42.46 -13.64 39.77
C THR A 498 42.21 -12.82 38.48
N ARG A 499 41.64 -11.62 38.57
CA ARG A 499 41.50 -10.70 37.41
C ARG A 499 42.82 -10.31 36.82
N VAL A 500 43.82 -10.02 37.63
CA VAL A 500 45.16 -9.69 37.15
C VAL A 500 45.88 -10.91 36.53
N ASP A 501 45.68 -12.10 37.08
CA ASP A 501 46.25 -13.32 36.52
C ASP A 501 45.65 -13.67 35.16
N ILE A 502 44.32 -13.53 35.01
CA ILE A 502 43.65 -13.67 33.71
C ILE A 502 44.15 -12.60 32.72
N ALA A 503 44.35 -11.36 33.15
CA ALA A 503 44.90 -10.30 32.31
C ALA A 503 46.28 -10.65 31.78
N LYS A 504 47.16 -11.26 32.63
CA LYS A 504 48.48 -11.76 32.18
C LYS A 504 48.35 -12.90 31.17
N GLU A 505 47.40 -13.82 31.36
CA GLU A 505 47.11 -14.89 30.39
C GLU A 505 46.69 -14.33 29.04
N ILE A 506 45.75 -13.36 29.02
CA ILE A 506 45.31 -12.71 27.79
C ILE A 506 46.48 -11.99 27.09
N LEU A 507 47.31 -11.25 27.82
CA LEU A 507 48.46 -10.55 27.29
C LEU A 507 49.56 -11.50 26.73
N ARG A 508 49.72 -12.69 27.33
CA ARG A 508 50.64 -13.73 26.80
C ARG A 508 50.07 -14.34 25.51
N ALA A 509 48.77 -14.57 25.44
CA ALA A 509 48.11 -15.13 24.26
C ALA A 509 48.04 -14.14 23.09
N ASN A 510 47.79 -12.87 23.37
CA ASN A 510 47.68 -11.80 22.36
C ASN A 510 48.27 -10.49 22.92
N LYS A 511 49.46 -10.14 22.40
CA LYS A 511 50.20 -8.94 22.86
C LYS A 511 49.58 -7.61 22.38
N ASP A 512 48.68 -7.64 21.38
CA ASP A 512 48.12 -6.41 20.77
C ASP A 512 46.75 -5.95 21.30
N VAL A 513 46.29 -6.59 22.37
CA VAL A 513 45.02 -6.21 23.03
C VAL A 513 45.12 -4.80 23.63
N PRO A 514 44.23 -3.86 23.26
CA PRO A 514 44.15 -2.54 23.90
C PRO A 514 43.85 -2.66 25.40
N VAL A 515 44.42 -1.75 26.21
CA VAL A 515 44.24 -1.80 27.68
C VAL A 515 42.79 -1.68 28.10
N ALA A 516 41.97 -0.91 27.37
CA ALA A 516 40.54 -0.79 27.62
C ALA A 516 39.78 -2.11 27.39
N GLU A 517 40.12 -2.82 26.33
CA GLU A 517 39.56 -4.14 26.01
C GLU A 517 40.02 -5.20 27.02
N LEU A 518 41.29 -5.15 27.43
CA LEU A 518 41.85 -6.03 28.46
C LEU A 518 41.12 -5.85 29.81
N ALA A 519 40.85 -4.60 30.22
CA ALA A 519 40.10 -4.29 31.41
C ALA A 519 38.66 -4.87 31.35
N ALA A 520 37.98 -4.64 30.22
CA ALA A 520 36.61 -5.15 29.99
C ALA A 520 36.56 -6.69 30.04
N ARG A 521 37.52 -7.39 29.40
CA ARG A 521 37.61 -8.85 29.43
C ARG A 521 37.89 -9.40 30.84
N CYS A 522 38.49 -8.60 31.72
CA CYS A 522 38.69 -8.95 33.15
C CYS A 522 37.50 -8.52 34.03
N GLY A 523 36.39 -8.05 33.44
CA GLY A 523 35.20 -7.61 34.16
C GLY A 523 35.39 -6.30 34.92
N ILE A 524 36.22 -5.38 34.43
CA ILE A 524 36.47 -4.05 35.01
C ILE A 524 36.14 -2.99 33.95
N GLU A 525 35.15 -2.17 34.23
CA GLU A 525 34.71 -1.08 33.33
C GLU A 525 35.62 0.15 33.40
N ASP A 526 36.14 0.46 34.59
CA ASP A 526 37.05 1.59 34.80
C ASP A 526 38.51 1.21 34.48
N VAL A 527 38.98 1.71 33.35
CA VAL A 527 40.32 1.47 32.85
C VAL A 527 41.41 1.99 33.81
N SER A 528 41.17 3.14 34.45
CA SER A 528 42.10 3.74 35.38
C SER A 528 42.26 2.89 36.65
N TYR A 529 41.14 2.40 37.16
CA TYR A 529 41.13 1.44 38.28
C TYR A 529 41.84 0.16 37.86
N PHE A 530 41.60 -0.38 36.70
CA PHE A 530 42.29 -1.60 36.21
C PHE A 530 43.79 -1.42 36.12
N ILE A 531 44.29 -0.31 35.57
CA ILE A 531 45.75 -0.03 35.46
C ILE A 531 46.39 0.00 36.86
N ASN A 532 45.75 0.67 37.83
CA ASN A 532 46.24 0.75 39.19
C ASN A 532 46.20 -0.62 39.89
N LEU A 533 45.12 -1.40 39.68
CA LEU A 533 45.01 -2.76 40.18
C LEU A 533 46.11 -3.67 39.63
N PHE A 534 46.33 -3.64 38.33
CA PHE A 534 47.37 -4.43 37.63
C PHE A 534 48.75 -4.07 38.16
N LYS A 535 49.06 -2.76 38.28
CA LYS A 535 50.34 -2.27 38.82
C LYS A 535 50.55 -2.70 40.27
N LYS A 536 49.49 -2.70 41.10
CA LYS A 536 49.53 -3.16 42.49
C LYS A 536 50.01 -4.60 42.64
N TYR A 537 49.52 -5.49 41.74
CA TYR A 537 49.83 -6.92 41.83
C TYR A 537 51.04 -7.38 41.00
N THR A 538 51.49 -6.58 40.05
CA THR A 538 52.59 -6.94 39.12
C THR A 538 53.81 -6.04 39.25
N GLY A 539 53.71 -4.90 39.92
CA GLY A 539 54.76 -3.88 40.03
C GLY A 539 54.87 -2.95 38.80
N SER A 540 54.16 -3.24 37.69
CA SER A 540 54.22 -2.46 36.43
C SER A 540 52.84 -2.30 35.80
N THR A 541 52.68 -1.27 34.95
CA THR A 541 51.41 -1.10 34.20
C THR A 541 51.29 -2.20 33.15
N PRO A 542 50.07 -2.50 32.68
CA PRO A 542 49.86 -3.51 31.61
C PRO A 542 50.74 -3.27 30.39
N LYS A 543 50.97 -2.01 30.01
CA LYS A 543 51.84 -1.62 28.88
C LYS A 543 53.31 -1.94 29.18
N GLN A 544 53.78 -1.55 30.35
CA GLN A 544 55.17 -1.82 30.77
C GLN A 544 55.43 -3.33 30.96
N TRP A 545 54.46 -4.05 31.52
CA TRP A 545 54.54 -5.49 31.71
C TRP A 545 54.66 -6.25 30.39
N LYS A 546 53.93 -5.83 29.36
CA LYS A 546 54.00 -6.33 27.98
C LYS A 546 55.39 -6.16 27.36
N GLU A 547 56.07 -5.04 27.66
CA GLU A 547 57.44 -4.76 27.18
C GLU A 547 58.50 -5.58 27.92
N GLN A 548 58.28 -5.83 29.20
CA GLN A 548 59.18 -6.63 30.03
C GLN A 548 59.10 -8.14 29.71
N ASP A 549 57.92 -8.68 29.46
CA ASP A 549 57.69 -10.08 29.07
C ASP A 549 58.20 -10.40 27.63
N LYS A 550 58.64 -9.38 26.86
CA LYS A 550 59.37 -9.53 25.60
C LYS A 550 60.90 -9.79 25.81
N LYS A 551 61.41 -9.50 27.00
CA LYS A 551 62.83 -9.59 27.30
C LYS A 551 63.17 -10.79 28.19
N ALA A 552 62.18 -11.50 28.70
CA ALA A 552 62.28 -12.75 29.43
C ALA A 552 61.85 -13.92 28.54
#